data_bc9770e99b3f86a2c6ee033992141a06
#
_entry.id   bc9770e99b3f86a2c6ee033992141a06
#
_cell.length_a   1.000
_cell.length_b   1.000
_cell.length_c   1.000
_cell.angle_alpha   90.00
_cell.angle_beta   90.00
_cell.angle_gamma   90.00
#
_symmetry.space_group_name_H-M   'P 1'
#
loop_
_entity.id
_entity.type
_entity.pdbx_description
1 polymer ?
#
loop_
_entity_poly.entity_id
_entity_poly.type
_entity_poly.pdbx_seq_one_letter_code
_entity_poly.pdbx_strand_id
1 'polypeptide(L)'
;MLQAWLSIGYIVLLAILVLAFILWRRGAPVLAIAALVVGIPLWFGWEYARPTWTTGVITGTEVRRSNPDAHGNTTDIEYIYMRNPSDRGLELTNDDSWWWLKRNSERVFNEAKTAQSRNTEVTVMWNRWRSTLFSWYPNAIAIGSAGSWPWWSVRTIIFYGLSVVLWLSYFYAFFRLRRSSAPLRDRNPDRG
;
A
#
# COMPACT_ATOMS: atom_id res chain seq x y z
N MET A 1 3.03 2.04 15.41
CA MET A 1 2.69 0.75 16.06
C MET A 1 1.28 0.27 15.74
N LEU A 2 0.22 1.06 15.90
CA LEU A 2 -1.17 0.65 15.62
C LEU A 2 -1.36 0.02 14.22
N GLN A 3 -0.70 0.55 13.20
CA GLN A 3 -0.83 0.07 11.82
C GLN A 3 -0.17 -1.31 11.58
N ALA A 4 0.93 -1.60 12.29
CA ALA A 4 1.54 -2.94 12.22
C ALA A 4 0.60 -3.99 12.83
N TRP A 5 -0.07 -3.65 13.93
CA TRP A 5 -1.06 -4.52 14.56
C TRP A 5 -2.31 -4.73 13.70
N LEU A 6 -2.75 -3.71 12.95
CA LEU A 6 -3.87 -3.84 12.01
C LEU A 6 -3.51 -4.76 10.84
N SER A 7 -2.28 -4.67 10.31
CA SER A 7 -1.81 -5.55 9.25
C SER A 7 -1.67 -6.99 9.72
N ILE A 8 -1.10 -7.20 10.91
CA ILE A 8 -1.00 -8.53 11.53
C ILE A 8 -2.39 -9.09 11.82
N GLY A 9 -3.29 -8.27 12.39
CA GLY A 9 -4.68 -8.66 12.68
C GLY A 9 -5.43 -9.09 11.42
N TYR A 10 -5.20 -8.41 10.30
CA TYR A 10 -5.79 -8.77 9.01
C TYR A 10 -5.27 -10.12 8.49
N ILE A 11 -3.95 -10.36 8.55
CA ILE A 11 -3.35 -11.65 8.13
C ILE A 11 -3.90 -12.78 9.00
N VAL A 12 -3.96 -12.57 10.31
CA VAL A 12 -4.51 -13.55 11.25
C VAL A 12 -5.98 -13.83 10.96
N LEU A 13 -6.79 -12.79 10.71
CA LEU A 13 -8.20 -12.95 10.34
C LEU A 13 -8.35 -13.71 9.02
N LEU A 14 -7.54 -13.41 8.02
CA LEU A 14 -7.55 -14.12 6.74
C LEU A 14 -7.16 -15.60 6.94
N ALA A 15 -6.14 -15.87 7.74
CA ALA A 15 -5.72 -17.22 8.08
C ALA A 15 -6.81 -18.01 8.84
N ILE A 16 -7.48 -17.36 9.80
CA ILE A 16 -8.60 -17.98 10.53
C ILE A 16 -9.77 -18.28 9.60
N LEU A 17 -10.13 -17.35 8.70
CA LEU A 17 -11.20 -17.56 7.72
C LEU A 17 -10.88 -18.73 6.77
N VAL A 18 -9.63 -18.84 6.33
CA VAL A 18 -9.16 -19.93 5.48
C VAL A 18 -9.18 -21.25 6.25
N LEU A 19 -8.69 -21.26 7.48
CA LEU A 19 -8.67 -22.45 8.33
C LEU A 19 -10.11 -22.92 8.67
N ALA A 20 -11.00 -21.99 9.05
CA ALA A 20 -12.40 -22.27 9.29
C ALA A 20 -13.08 -22.85 8.05
N PHE A 21 -12.72 -22.35 6.86
CA PHE A 21 -13.23 -22.85 5.60
C PHE A 21 -12.74 -24.25 5.25
N ILE A 22 -11.44 -24.54 5.50
CA ILE A 22 -10.84 -25.87 5.30
C ILE A 22 -11.46 -26.90 6.26
N LEU A 23 -11.65 -26.53 7.53
CA LEU A 23 -12.21 -27.40 8.55
C LEU A 23 -13.70 -27.66 8.36
N TRP A 24 -14.45 -26.72 7.81
CA TRP A 24 -15.89 -26.84 7.65
C TRP A 24 -16.35 -27.70 6.45
N ARG A 25 -15.49 -27.90 5.46
CA ARG A 25 -15.81 -28.75 4.30
C ARG A 25 -14.59 -29.47 3.73
N ARG A 26 -14.62 -30.78 3.78
CA ARG A 26 -13.62 -31.69 3.19
C ARG A 26 -13.40 -31.57 1.66
N GLY A 27 -14.11 -30.66 0.97
CA GLY A 27 -14.07 -30.53 -0.50
C GLY A 27 -13.52 -29.23 -1.06
N ALA A 28 -12.96 -28.30 -0.24
CA ALA A 28 -12.58 -26.98 -0.73
C ALA A 28 -11.12 -26.51 -0.47
N PRO A 29 -10.08 -27.35 -0.41
CA PRO A 29 -8.71 -26.87 -0.27
C PRO A 29 -8.29 -25.99 -1.47
N VAL A 30 -8.80 -26.26 -2.66
CA VAL A 30 -8.51 -25.50 -3.88
C VAL A 30 -9.02 -24.06 -3.77
N LEU A 31 -10.23 -23.84 -3.27
CA LEU A 31 -10.78 -22.49 -3.08
C LEU A 31 -10.03 -21.70 -2.00
N ALA A 32 -9.59 -22.37 -0.94
CA ALA A 32 -8.79 -21.75 0.10
C ALA A 32 -7.41 -21.32 -0.44
N ILE A 33 -6.77 -22.17 -1.21
CA ILE A 33 -5.49 -21.87 -1.87
C ILE A 33 -5.68 -20.71 -2.87
N ALA A 34 -6.73 -20.76 -3.70
CA ALA A 34 -7.04 -19.69 -4.64
C ALA A 34 -7.29 -18.33 -3.93
N ALA A 35 -8.01 -18.35 -2.80
CA ALA A 35 -8.21 -17.14 -1.99
C ALA A 35 -6.92 -16.59 -1.41
N LEU A 36 -5.98 -17.44 -0.97
CA LEU A 36 -4.66 -17.02 -0.52
C LEU A 36 -3.82 -16.45 -1.66
N VAL A 37 -3.78 -17.17 -2.79
CA VAL A 37 -2.99 -16.77 -3.97
C VAL A 37 -3.44 -15.41 -4.50
N VAL A 38 -4.72 -15.08 -4.43
CA VAL A 38 -5.25 -13.78 -4.87
C VAL A 38 -5.21 -12.74 -3.73
N GLY A 39 -5.58 -13.15 -2.52
CA GLY A 39 -5.69 -12.23 -1.38
C GLY A 39 -4.36 -11.67 -0.91
N ILE A 40 -3.30 -12.47 -0.93
CA ILE A 40 -1.96 -12.03 -0.51
C ILE A 40 -1.42 -10.93 -1.45
N PRO A 41 -1.37 -11.10 -2.77
CA PRO A 41 -0.95 -10.02 -3.67
C PRO A 41 -1.82 -8.76 -3.59
N LEU A 42 -3.15 -8.92 -3.45
CA LEU A 42 -4.05 -7.79 -3.27
C LEU A 42 -3.74 -7.02 -1.99
N TRP A 43 -3.48 -7.73 -0.90
CA TRP A 43 -3.11 -7.11 0.37
C TRP A 43 -1.76 -6.39 0.27
N PHE A 44 -0.74 -7.00 -0.34
CA PHE A 44 0.55 -6.36 -0.57
C PHE A 44 0.41 -5.12 -1.45
N GLY A 45 -0.35 -5.21 -2.55
CA GLY A 45 -0.63 -4.06 -3.41
C GLY A 45 -1.36 -2.94 -2.68
N TRP A 46 -2.32 -3.28 -1.83
CA TRP A 46 -3.04 -2.32 -1.01
C TRP A 46 -2.13 -1.63 0.01
N GLU A 47 -1.28 -2.38 0.75
CA GLU A 47 -0.31 -1.80 1.69
C GLU A 47 0.71 -0.91 0.98
N TYR A 48 1.14 -1.30 -0.22
CA TYR A 48 2.03 -0.49 -1.05
C TYR A 48 1.37 0.83 -1.48
N ALA A 49 0.13 0.76 -1.92
CA ALA A 49 -0.60 1.92 -2.44
C ALA A 49 -1.11 2.85 -1.35
N ARG A 50 -1.22 2.37 -0.11
CA ARG A 50 -1.83 3.14 0.97
C ARG A 50 -1.06 4.44 1.25
N PRO A 51 -1.75 5.61 1.15
CA PRO A 51 -1.13 6.87 1.49
C PRO A 51 -0.82 6.92 2.99
N THR A 52 0.37 7.36 3.29
CA THR A 52 0.83 7.62 4.65
C THR A 52 1.34 9.07 4.69
N TRP A 53 1.24 9.71 5.83
CA TRP A 53 1.79 11.05 6.02
C TRP A 53 2.55 11.11 7.33
N THR A 54 3.60 11.90 7.31
CA THR A 54 4.46 12.13 8.46
C THR A 54 4.76 13.61 8.53
N THR A 55 4.59 14.17 9.72
CA THR A 55 4.98 15.55 10.02
C THR A 55 6.38 15.55 10.62
N GLY A 56 7.21 16.50 10.21
CA GLY A 56 8.57 16.63 10.70
C GLY A 56 9.35 17.69 9.93
N VAL A 57 10.64 17.78 10.19
CA VAL A 57 11.56 18.73 9.54
C VAL A 57 12.34 18.01 8.45
N ILE A 58 12.47 18.65 7.29
CA ILE A 58 13.33 18.14 6.21
C ILE A 58 14.78 18.49 6.56
N THR A 59 15.58 17.45 6.72
CA THR A 59 17.00 17.56 7.15
C THR A 59 17.96 17.58 5.97
N GLY A 60 17.53 17.12 4.80
CA GLY A 60 18.36 17.09 3.60
C GLY A 60 17.57 16.78 2.34
N THR A 61 18.09 17.28 1.22
CA THR A 61 17.66 16.92 -0.13
C THR A 61 18.89 16.60 -0.96
N GLU A 62 18.87 15.53 -1.72
CA GLU A 62 20.01 15.06 -2.50
C GLU A 62 19.53 14.52 -3.84
N VAL A 63 20.35 14.69 -4.87
CA VAL A 63 20.16 14.04 -6.17
C VAL A 63 21.30 13.06 -6.36
N ARG A 64 20.99 11.80 -6.52
CA ARG A 64 21.96 10.73 -6.79
C ARG A 64 21.76 10.22 -8.20
N ARG A 65 22.84 10.08 -8.92
CA ARG A 65 22.82 9.41 -10.21
C ARG A 65 22.77 7.90 -10.01
N SER A 66 21.83 7.24 -10.68
CA SER A 66 21.75 5.78 -10.67
C SER A 66 22.97 5.15 -11.34
N ASN A 67 23.24 3.88 -11.04
CA ASN A 67 24.18 3.11 -11.84
C ASN A 67 23.67 3.02 -13.29
N PRO A 68 24.56 2.99 -14.30
CA PRO A 68 24.18 2.79 -15.69
C PRO A 68 23.34 1.51 -15.85
N ASP A 69 22.28 1.59 -16.65
CA ASP A 69 21.52 0.43 -17.10
C ASP A 69 22.31 -0.39 -18.14
N ALA A 70 21.73 -1.47 -18.65
CA ALA A 70 22.35 -2.32 -19.66
C ALA A 70 22.68 -1.58 -20.99
N HIS A 71 22.12 -0.38 -21.18
CA HIS A 71 22.33 0.48 -22.34
C HIS A 71 23.25 1.68 -22.03
N GLY A 72 23.78 1.75 -20.80
CA GLY A 72 24.65 2.84 -20.36
C GLY A 72 23.90 4.10 -19.90
N ASN A 73 22.56 4.08 -19.86
CA ASN A 73 21.78 5.24 -19.42
C ASN A 73 21.80 5.35 -17.88
N THR A 74 21.93 6.57 -17.40
CA THR A 74 21.83 6.88 -15.97
C THR A 74 20.59 7.74 -15.71
N THR A 75 19.94 7.55 -14.57
CA THR A 75 18.79 8.35 -14.14
C THR A 75 19.15 9.06 -12.86
N ASP A 76 18.78 10.33 -12.77
CA ASP A 76 18.92 11.07 -11.54
C ASP A 76 17.75 10.73 -10.61
N ILE A 77 18.06 10.29 -9.39
CA ILE A 77 17.07 9.94 -8.36
C ILE A 77 17.14 11.02 -7.28
N GLU A 78 16.01 11.65 -7.02
CA GLU A 78 15.89 12.66 -5.98
C GLU A 78 15.54 11.99 -4.65
N TYR A 79 16.28 12.33 -3.59
CA TYR A 79 16.06 11.87 -2.22
C TYR A 79 15.67 13.04 -1.31
N ILE A 80 14.72 12.78 -0.43
CA ILE A 80 14.28 13.71 0.60
C ILE A 80 14.47 13.02 1.96
N TYR A 81 15.25 13.63 2.82
CA TYR A 81 15.49 13.17 4.18
C TYR A 81 14.69 14.02 5.15
N MET A 82 13.92 13.39 6.00
CA MET A 82 13.19 14.10 7.03
C MET A 82 13.34 13.41 8.39
N ARG A 83 13.18 14.19 9.45
CA ARG A 83 13.16 13.73 10.82
C ARG A 83 11.82 14.07 11.46
N ASN A 84 11.16 13.07 12.02
CA ASN A 84 9.91 13.29 12.72
C ASN A 84 10.16 13.74 14.18
N PRO A 85 9.13 14.21 14.92
CA PRO A 85 9.27 14.64 16.32
C PRO A 85 9.78 13.55 17.27
N SER A 86 9.67 12.27 16.89
CA SER A 86 10.23 11.14 17.65
C SER A 86 11.68 10.81 17.28
N ASP A 87 12.36 11.72 16.62
CA ASP A 87 13.78 11.63 16.16
C ASP A 87 14.05 10.44 15.21
N ARG A 88 13.00 9.93 14.55
CA ARG A 88 13.16 8.88 13.54
C ARG A 88 13.41 9.50 12.19
N GLY A 89 14.52 9.14 11.58
CA GLY A 89 14.84 9.48 10.20
C GLY A 89 13.94 8.74 9.22
N LEU A 90 13.45 9.45 8.21
CA LEU A 90 12.71 8.91 7.07
C LEU A 90 13.41 9.35 5.80
N GLU A 91 13.76 8.39 4.95
CA GLU A 91 14.35 8.59 3.64
C GLU A 91 13.31 8.27 2.58
N LEU A 92 13.06 9.22 1.71
CA LEU A 92 12.04 9.15 0.66
C LEU A 92 12.73 9.37 -0.69
N THR A 93 12.33 8.63 -1.71
CA THR A 93 12.58 9.01 -3.10
C THR A 93 11.51 10.01 -3.57
N ASN A 94 11.79 10.69 -4.67
CA ASN A 94 10.86 11.65 -5.26
C ASN A 94 10.73 11.42 -6.77
N ASP A 95 10.26 10.24 -7.14
CA ASP A 95 10.07 9.87 -8.54
C ASP A 95 8.64 10.13 -8.99
N ASP A 96 8.45 10.47 -10.27
CA ASP A 96 7.14 10.46 -10.88
C ASP A 96 6.61 9.04 -10.93
N SER A 97 5.33 8.86 -10.61
CA SER A 97 4.71 7.56 -10.49
C SER A 97 3.31 7.59 -11.08
N TRP A 98 3.04 6.67 -12.01
CA TRP A 98 1.69 6.50 -12.56
C TRP A 98 0.69 6.03 -11.47
N TRP A 99 1.17 5.35 -10.46
CA TRP A 99 0.37 4.74 -9.40
C TRP A 99 -0.46 5.74 -8.59
N TRP A 100 0.07 6.96 -8.42
CA TRP A 100 -0.66 8.06 -7.78
C TRP A 100 -0.95 9.19 -8.76
N LEU A 101 -0.81 8.94 -10.07
CA LEU A 101 -0.83 10.00 -11.08
C LEU A 101 0.10 11.15 -10.69
N LYS A 102 1.21 10.80 -10.03
CA LYS A 102 2.21 11.78 -9.63
C LYS A 102 3.03 12.16 -10.86
N ARG A 103 2.90 13.41 -11.26
CA ARG A 103 3.63 14.04 -12.37
C ARG A 103 4.22 15.39 -11.93
N ASN A 104 4.62 15.49 -10.68
CA ASN A 104 5.02 16.75 -10.06
C ASN A 104 6.23 16.58 -9.13
N SER A 105 7.13 15.64 -9.44
CA SER A 105 8.33 15.39 -8.63
C SER A 105 9.16 16.65 -8.46
N GLU A 106 9.40 17.42 -9.54
CA GLU A 106 10.14 18.67 -9.48
C GLU A 106 9.52 19.67 -8.47
N ARG A 107 8.20 19.82 -8.47
CA ARG A 107 7.54 20.71 -7.51
C ARG A 107 7.72 20.22 -6.07
N VAL A 108 7.54 18.92 -5.82
CA VAL A 108 7.72 18.32 -4.50
C VAL A 108 9.14 18.53 -4.01
N PHE A 109 10.13 18.37 -4.90
CA PHE A 109 11.53 18.55 -4.55
C PHE A 109 11.88 20.00 -4.22
N ASN A 110 11.33 20.94 -4.99
CA ASN A 110 11.51 22.38 -4.73
C ASN A 110 10.82 22.83 -3.43
N GLU A 111 9.63 22.29 -3.12
CA GLU A 111 8.96 22.49 -1.84
C GLU A 111 9.80 21.92 -0.67
N ALA A 112 10.42 20.74 -0.88
CA ALA A 112 11.33 20.14 0.10
C ALA A 112 12.56 21.03 0.36
N LYS A 113 13.22 21.52 -0.69
CA LYS A 113 14.36 22.44 -0.58
C LYS A 113 13.99 23.73 0.16
N THR A 114 12.80 24.28 -0.16
CA THR A 114 12.30 25.47 0.50
C THR A 114 12.05 25.24 1.98
N ALA A 115 11.41 24.12 2.34
CA ALA A 115 11.17 23.76 3.73
C ALA A 115 12.48 23.51 4.49
N GLN A 116 13.44 22.83 3.86
CA GLN A 116 14.77 22.61 4.41
C GLN A 116 15.49 23.95 4.70
N SER A 117 15.52 24.86 3.74
CA SER A 117 16.23 26.15 3.89
C SER A 117 15.61 27.03 4.99
N ARG A 118 14.30 26.91 5.21
CA ARG A 118 13.56 27.65 6.25
C ARG A 118 13.54 26.94 7.60
N ASN A 119 14.04 25.69 7.66
CA ASN A 119 13.94 24.81 8.82
C ASN A 119 12.51 24.71 9.37
N THR A 120 11.52 24.67 8.46
CA THR A 120 10.11 24.65 8.82
C THR A 120 9.60 23.23 8.92
N GLU A 121 8.73 22.97 9.90
CA GLU A 121 8.02 21.72 10.01
C GLU A 121 7.00 21.58 8.88
N VAL A 122 6.99 20.45 8.20
CA VAL A 122 6.11 20.13 7.09
C VAL A 122 5.48 18.76 7.25
N THR A 123 4.36 18.55 6.60
CA THR A 123 3.75 17.22 6.47
C THR A 123 4.01 16.68 5.08
N VAL A 124 4.65 15.52 5.00
CA VAL A 124 4.92 14.81 3.76
C VAL A 124 3.96 13.65 3.63
N MET A 125 3.25 13.59 2.51
CA MET A 125 2.47 12.42 2.10
C MET A 125 3.36 11.51 1.26
N TRP A 126 3.39 10.22 1.59
CA TRP A 126 4.25 9.25 0.92
C TRP A 126 3.56 7.88 0.86
N ASN A 127 3.99 7.04 -0.08
CA ASN A 127 3.58 5.65 -0.14
C ASN A 127 4.49 4.80 0.76
N ARG A 128 3.95 3.75 1.33
CA ARG A 128 4.51 3.14 2.53
C ARG A 128 5.58 2.06 2.33
N TRP A 129 5.94 1.71 1.13
CA TRP A 129 6.83 0.54 0.99
C TRP A 129 8.31 0.91 0.99
N ARG A 130 9.02 0.32 1.95
CA ARG A 130 10.47 0.21 1.94
C ARG A 130 10.83 -1.26 1.91
N SER A 131 11.58 -1.70 0.91
CA SER A 131 12.23 -2.99 0.88
C SER A 131 13.73 -2.80 0.75
N THR A 132 14.46 -3.08 1.83
CA THR A 132 15.93 -3.06 1.82
C THR A 132 16.50 -4.13 0.89
N LEU A 133 15.77 -5.26 0.71
CA LEU A 133 16.17 -6.34 -0.18
C LEU A 133 16.21 -5.92 -1.65
N PHE A 134 15.31 -5.03 -2.06
CA PHE A 134 15.19 -4.55 -3.43
C PHE A 134 15.64 -3.10 -3.60
N SER A 135 16.24 -2.50 -2.57
CA SER A 135 16.60 -1.08 -2.55
C SER A 135 15.43 -0.14 -2.88
N TRP A 136 14.22 -0.53 -2.51
CA TRP A 136 13.03 0.28 -2.72
C TRP A 136 12.81 1.20 -1.55
N TYR A 137 12.74 2.48 -1.84
CA TYR A 137 12.44 3.53 -0.87
C TYR A 137 11.00 3.99 -1.04
N PRO A 138 10.34 4.43 0.04
CA PRO A 138 9.03 5.04 -0.06
C PRO A 138 9.12 6.33 -0.88
N ASN A 139 8.14 6.55 -1.77
CA ASN A 139 8.12 7.72 -2.65
C ASN A 139 7.31 8.87 -2.02
N ALA A 140 7.88 10.06 -1.96
CA ALA A 140 7.19 11.27 -1.55
C ALA A 140 6.14 11.64 -2.61
N ILE A 141 4.89 11.87 -2.21
CA ILE A 141 3.78 12.17 -3.12
C ILE A 141 3.48 13.66 -3.14
N ALA A 142 3.50 14.29 -1.98
CA ALA A 142 3.21 15.71 -1.82
C ALA A 142 3.75 16.23 -0.49
N ILE A 143 4.01 17.53 -0.44
CA ILE A 143 4.44 18.25 0.76
C ILE A 143 3.43 19.37 1.04
N GLY A 144 3.14 19.58 2.31
CA GLY A 144 2.27 20.67 2.77
C GLY A 144 2.74 21.22 4.11
N SER A 145 2.12 22.29 4.57
CA SER A 145 2.39 22.84 5.91
C SER A 145 2.06 21.84 6.99
N ALA A 146 2.70 21.95 8.15
CA ALA A 146 2.50 21.04 9.29
C ALA A 146 1.01 20.88 9.63
N GLY A 147 0.57 19.66 9.74
CA GLY A 147 -0.83 19.32 10.04
C GLY A 147 -1.85 19.60 8.93
N SER A 148 -1.41 20.05 7.74
CA SER A 148 -2.30 20.48 6.65
C SER A 148 -2.94 19.35 5.85
N TRP A 149 -2.51 18.11 6.02
CA TRP A 149 -3.04 16.95 5.30
C TRP A 149 -4.14 16.28 6.10
N PRO A 150 -5.38 16.68 5.88
CA PRO A 150 -6.48 15.97 6.49
C PRO A 150 -6.63 14.60 5.86
N TRP A 151 -7.03 13.62 6.68
CA TRP A 151 -7.35 12.27 6.24
C TRP A 151 -8.42 12.24 5.12
N TRP A 152 -9.19 13.31 4.95
CA TRP A 152 -10.20 13.50 3.89
C TRP A 152 -9.65 14.09 2.59
N SER A 153 -8.35 14.16 2.38
CA SER A 153 -7.83 14.63 1.08
C SER A 153 -8.46 13.80 -0.06
N VAL A 154 -8.70 14.44 -1.20
CA VAL A 154 -9.35 13.78 -2.36
C VAL A 154 -8.65 12.47 -2.72
N ARG A 155 -7.31 12.43 -2.69
CA ARG A 155 -6.53 11.21 -2.94
C ARG A 155 -6.83 10.12 -1.92
N THR A 156 -6.92 10.48 -0.66
CA THR A 156 -7.25 9.55 0.43
C THR A 156 -8.66 8.98 0.27
N ILE A 157 -9.64 9.85 -0.04
CA ILE A 157 -11.03 9.44 -0.28
C ILE A 157 -11.11 8.48 -1.46
N ILE A 158 -10.44 8.81 -2.59
CA ILE A 158 -10.42 7.94 -3.77
C ILE A 158 -9.78 6.59 -3.42
N PHE A 159 -8.63 6.59 -2.74
CA PHE A 159 -7.96 5.35 -2.36
C PHE A 159 -8.83 4.45 -1.50
N TYR A 160 -9.39 4.98 -0.43
CA TYR A 160 -10.22 4.17 0.47
C TYR A 160 -11.55 3.78 -0.18
N GLY A 161 -12.16 4.64 -1.00
CA GLY A 161 -13.36 4.31 -1.77
C GLY A 161 -13.11 3.14 -2.74
N LEU A 162 -12.03 3.20 -3.52
CA LEU A 162 -11.64 2.11 -4.41
C LEU A 162 -11.26 0.84 -3.62
N SER A 163 -10.65 0.98 -2.45
CA SER A 163 -10.31 -0.15 -1.58
C SER A 163 -11.57 -0.87 -1.10
N VAL A 164 -12.59 -0.14 -0.67
CA VAL A 164 -13.88 -0.72 -0.26
C VAL A 164 -14.51 -1.50 -1.42
N VAL A 165 -14.56 -0.91 -2.62
CA VAL A 165 -15.11 -1.59 -3.82
C VAL A 165 -14.31 -2.86 -4.13
N LEU A 166 -12.98 -2.79 -4.09
CA LEU A 166 -12.10 -3.92 -4.34
C LEU A 166 -12.37 -5.07 -3.35
N TRP A 167 -12.41 -4.76 -2.06
CA TRP A 167 -12.63 -5.77 -1.02
C TRP A 167 -14.03 -6.36 -1.07
N LEU A 168 -15.07 -5.55 -1.30
CA LEU A 168 -16.42 -6.04 -1.47
C LEU A 168 -16.52 -6.96 -2.69
N SER A 169 -15.91 -6.60 -3.82
CA SER A 169 -15.87 -7.42 -5.02
C SER A 169 -15.14 -8.74 -4.79
N TYR A 170 -14.01 -8.71 -4.08
CA TYR A 170 -13.26 -9.91 -3.70
C TYR A 170 -14.10 -10.86 -2.83
N PHE A 171 -14.72 -10.34 -1.77
CA PHE A 171 -15.60 -11.14 -0.91
C PHE A 171 -16.82 -11.67 -1.64
N TYR A 172 -17.45 -10.85 -2.49
CA TYR A 172 -18.57 -11.28 -3.30
C TYR A 172 -18.19 -12.44 -4.23
N ALA A 173 -17.07 -12.32 -4.95
CA ALA A 173 -16.57 -13.37 -5.83
C ALA A 173 -16.28 -14.65 -5.04
N PHE A 174 -15.63 -14.53 -3.87
CA PHE A 174 -15.35 -15.65 -2.99
C PHE A 174 -16.63 -16.39 -2.53
N PHE A 175 -17.63 -15.66 -2.06
CA PHE A 175 -18.90 -16.25 -1.62
C PHE A 175 -19.71 -16.86 -2.77
N ARG A 176 -19.66 -16.25 -3.94
CA ARG A 176 -20.32 -16.78 -5.15
C ARG A 176 -19.69 -18.11 -5.56
N LEU A 177 -18.36 -18.19 -5.63
CA LEU A 177 -17.63 -19.41 -5.95
C LEU A 177 -17.92 -20.53 -4.92
N ARG A 178 -17.99 -20.18 -3.65
CA ARG A 178 -18.35 -21.11 -2.59
C ARG A 178 -19.73 -21.71 -2.77
N ARG A 179 -20.73 -20.89 -3.19
CA ARG A 179 -22.11 -21.38 -3.43
C ARG A 179 -22.18 -22.32 -4.64
N SER A 180 -21.45 -22.02 -5.71
CA SER A 180 -21.43 -22.86 -6.92
C SER A 180 -20.71 -24.19 -6.72
N SER A 181 -19.77 -24.25 -5.78
CA SER A 181 -19.02 -25.47 -5.42
C SER A 181 -19.78 -26.37 -4.41
N ALA A 182 -20.98 -26.01 -3.97
CA ALA A 182 -21.79 -26.87 -3.14
C ALA A 182 -22.26 -28.06 -3.98
N PRO A 183 -21.97 -29.32 -3.58
CA PRO A 183 -22.45 -30.49 -4.31
C PRO A 183 -23.98 -30.40 -4.43
N LEU A 184 -24.50 -30.68 -5.65
CA LEU A 184 -25.90 -30.90 -5.87
C LEU A 184 -26.29 -32.03 -4.92
N ARG A 185 -26.90 -31.68 -3.80
CA ARG A 185 -27.40 -32.62 -2.83
C ARG A 185 -28.44 -33.46 -3.58
N ASP A 186 -28.14 -34.74 -3.74
CA ASP A 186 -28.94 -35.74 -4.39
C ASP A 186 -30.42 -35.35 -4.37
N ARG A 187 -30.94 -34.85 -5.48
CA ARG A 187 -32.34 -35.00 -5.81
C ARG A 187 -32.51 -36.48 -6.17
N ASN A 188 -32.59 -37.30 -5.16
CA ASN A 188 -33.12 -38.63 -5.36
C ASN A 188 -34.64 -38.47 -5.62
N PRO A 189 -35.08 -38.60 -6.89
CA PRO A 189 -36.50 -38.48 -7.23
C PRO A 189 -37.32 -39.71 -6.80
N ASP A 190 -36.67 -40.76 -6.27
CA ASP A 190 -37.26 -42.06 -6.03
C ASP A 190 -37.58 -42.34 -4.55
N ARG A 191 -38.08 -41.34 -3.83
CA ARG A 191 -38.83 -41.56 -2.58
C ARG A 191 -40.24 -41.05 -2.70
N GLY A 192 -41.00 -41.70 -3.54
CA GLY A 192 -42.45 -41.71 -3.58
C GLY A 192 -42.95 -43.12 -3.27
#